data_a04e92627b6a6275e602947390b399cc
#
_entry.id   a04e92627b6a6275e602947390b399cc
#
_cell.length_a   1.000
_cell.length_b   1.000
_cell.length_c   1.000
_cell.angle_alpha   90.00
_cell.angle_beta   90.00
_cell.angle_gamma   90.00
#
_symmetry.space_group_name_H-M   'P 1'
#
loop_
_entity.id
_entity.type
_entity.pdbx_description
1 polymer ?
#
loop_
_entity_poly.entity_id
_entity_poly.type
_entity_poly.pdbx_seq_one_letter_code
_entity_poly.pdbx_strand_id
1 'polypeptide(L)'
;MRLRQIALVARDLAAARSEITGVLGVDYAYDDPGVGKYGLCNAVFPIGTTFLEVVSPQAPGTTAERLLGKRGGDGGYMVILQVDDLDAARARVRDAGARVVDQIDRDGAAFTHIHPKDIGGAILSIDRMIPRERWEWGGPHWTEHVRTDISVAIVAAELQAEDPGRMANRWSAVLGRAANKTDGGWTIDIDEGEIRFVAARDGRGDGLGGFDVAVRSPSDVQKRAKAMGLLDAKGTIILSGTRMRPVAA
;
A
#
# COMPACT_ATOMS: atom_id res chain seq x y z
N MET A 1 -11.50 -5.35 9.93
CA MET A 1 -10.18 -4.86 9.42
C MET A 1 -10.24 -4.79 7.91
N ARG A 2 -9.92 -3.67 7.29
CA ARG A 2 -9.94 -3.49 5.84
C ARG A 2 -8.64 -2.87 5.33
N LEU A 3 -8.28 -3.14 4.08
CA LEU A 3 -7.22 -2.42 3.37
C LEU A 3 -7.70 -0.99 3.12
N ARG A 4 -6.94 -0.02 3.60
CA ARG A 4 -7.34 1.37 3.46
C ARG A 4 -6.43 2.15 2.53
N GLN A 5 -5.14 1.83 2.56
CA GLN A 5 -4.15 2.55 1.75
C GLN A 5 -2.96 1.66 1.41
N ILE A 6 -2.44 1.85 0.22
CA ILE A 6 -1.13 1.36 -0.21
C ILE A 6 -0.23 2.58 -0.40
N ALA A 7 0.98 2.53 0.15
CA ALA A 7 1.99 3.54 -0.14
C ALA A 7 3.11 2.95 -0.98
N LEU A 8 3.49 3.67 -2.03
CA LEU A 8 4.64 3.42 -2.88
C LEU A 8 5.75 4.41 -2.54
N VAL A 9 6.97 4.14 -2.96
CA VAL A 9 8.08 5.07 -2.90
C VAL A 9 8.65 5.29 -4.29
N ALA A 10 8.85 6.54 -4.67
CA ALA A 10 9.42 6.92 -5.95
C ALA A 10 10.52 8.00 -5.77
N ARG A 11 11.49 8.02 -6.68
CA ARG A 11 12.51 9.09 -6.72
C ARG A 11 11.94 10.40 -7.23
N ASP A 12 11.06 10.31 -8.23
CA ASP A 12 10.42 11.45 -8.88
C ASP A 12 8.92 11.43 -8.60
N LEU A 13 8.48 12.27 -7.67
CA LEU A 13 7.07 12.39 -7.31
C LEU A 13 6.20 12.88 -8.47
N ALA A 14 6.73 13.77 -9.32
CA ALA A 14 5.95 14.31 -10.44
C ALA A 14 5.71 13.25 -11.52
N ALA A 15 6.72 12.45 -11.85
CA ALA A 15 6.58 11.31 -12.75
C ALA A 15 5.57 10.29 -12.19
N ALA A 16 5.70 9.91 -10.91
CA ALA A 16 4.78 8.98 -10.25
C ALA A 16 3.32 9.50 -10.23
N ARG A 17 3.11 10.80 -9.98
CA ARG A 17 1.77 11.43 -10.10
C ARG A 17 1.21 11.25 -11.51
N SER A 18 2.01 11.53 -12.53
CA SER A 18 1.60 11.40 -13.94
C SER A 18 1.23 9.96 -14.30
N GLU A 19 2.00 8.97 -13.85
CA GLU A 19 1.70 7.54 -14.04
C GLU A 19 0.34 7.18 -13.43
N ILE A 20 0.13 7.53 -12.17
CA ILE A 20 -1.08 7.18 -11.42
C ILE A 20 -2.31 7.85 -12.02
N THR A 21 -2.26 9.16 -12.25
CA THR A 21 -3.39 9.89 -12.85
C THR A 21 -3.71 9.38 -14.24
N GLY A 22 -2.68 9.16 -15.06
CA GLY A 22 -2.83 8.68 -16.43
C GLY A 22 -3.43 7.28 -16.52
N VAL A 23 -3.01 6.34 -15.67
CA VAL A 23 -3.47 4.94 -15.70
C VAL A 23 -4.81 4.78 -14.99
N LEU A 24 -4.93 5.29 -13.76
CA LEU A 24 -6.08 5.03 -12.89
C LEU A 24 -7.23 6.02 -13.06
N GLY A 25 -7.03 7.13 -13.81
CA GLY A 25 -8.07 8.11 -14.05
C GLY A 25 -8.47 8.91 -12.82
N VAL A 26 -7.55 9.08 -11.87
CA VAL A 26 -7.71 9.95 -10.70
C VAL A 26 -7.04 11.29 -10.97
N ASP A 27 -7.68 12.39 -10.59
CA ASP A 27 -7.22 13.75 -10.93
C ASP A 27 -6.78 14.58 -9.72
N TYR A 28 -7.06 14.08 -8.52
CA TYR A 28 -6.73 14.76 -7.28
C TYR A 28 -5.64 14.02 -6.53
N ALA A 29 -4.71 14.77 -5.96
CA ALA A 29 -3.74 14.26 -5.00
C ALA A 29 -3.60 15.25 -3.84
N TYR A 30 -3.72 14.74 -2.64
CA TYR A 30 -3.46 15.49 -1.42
C TYR A 30 -1.98 15.40 -1.05
N ASP A 31 -1.36 16.55 -0.80
CA ASP A 31 -0.01 16.66 -0.27
C ASP A 31 -0.10 16.74 1.26
N ASP A 32 0.15 15.61 1.95
CA ASP A 32 0.10 15.56 3.41
C ASP A 32 1.38 16.17 4.02
N PRO A 33 1.30 17.31 4.72
CA PRO A 33 2.47 17.92 5.35
C PRO A 33 3.04 17.05 6.49
N GLY A 34 2.26 16.11 7.02
CA GLY A 34 2.66 15.21 8.12
C GLY A 34 3.85 14.31 7.78
N VAL A 35 4.07 14.00 6.49
CA VAL A 35 5.22 13.19 6.07
C VAL A 35 6.54 13.97 6.11
N GLY A 36 6.49 15.30 6.19
CA GLY A 36 7.67 16.16 6.28
C GLY A 36 8.56 15.84 7.51
N LYS A 37 7.96 15.35 8.61
CA LYS A 37 8.72 14.92 9.79
C LYS A 37 9.69 13.75 9.52
N TYR A 38 9.45 12.99 8.43
CA TYR A 38 10.30 11.91 7.97
C TYR A 38 11.27 12.32 6.86
N GLY A 39 11.30 13.60 6.50
CA GLY A 39 12.07 14.13 5.36
C GLY A 39 11.51 13.71 4.00
N LEU A 40 10.18 13.55 3.91
CA LEU A 40 9.47 13.10 2.72
C LEU A 40 8.50 14.18 2.23
N CYS A 41 8.16 14.12 0.96
CA CYS A 41 6.93 14.64 0.38
C CYS A 41 6.09 13.49 -0.18
N ASN A 42 4.82 13.73 -0.45
CA ASN A 42 3.93 12.70 -0.96
C ASN A 42 2.84 13.23 -1.90
N ALA A 43 2.06 12.30 -2.41
CA ALA A 43 0.81 12.53 -3.10
C ALA A 43 -0.15 11.39 -2.72
N VAL A 44 -1.32 11.72 -2.18
CA VAL A 44 -2.35 10.74 -1.76
C VAL A 44 -3.56 10.87 -2.68
N PHE A 45 -3.90 9.78 -3.35
CA PHE A 45 -4.99 9.70 -4.33
C PHE A 45 -6.16 8.90 -3.76
N PRO A 46 -7.38 9.45 -3.66
CA PRO A 46 -8.55 8.67 -3.29
C PRO A 46 -8.99 7.77 -4.47
N ILE A 47 -9.21 6.49 -4.19
CA ILE A 47 -9.76 5.49 -5.13
C ILE A 47 -10.96 4.85 -4.44
N GLY A 48 -12.15 5.39 -4.69
CA GLY A 48 -13.33 5.05 -3.90
C GLY A 48 -13.13 5.37 -2.43
N THR A 49 -13.21 4.36 -1.57
CA THR A 49 -12.93 4.49 -0.12
C THR A 49 -11.53 4.04 0.26
N THR A 50 -10.66 3.72 -0.70
CA THR A 50 -9.27 3.34 -0.51
C THR A 50 -8.34 4.41 -1.04
N PHE A 51 -7.04 4.32 -0.74
CA PHE A 51 -6.08 5.36 -1.12
C PHE A 51 -4.80 4.74 -1.68
N LEU A 52 -4.28 5.35 -2.73
CA LEU A 52 -2.92 5.11 -3.20
C LEU A 52 -2.06 6.32 -2.85
N GLU A 53 -0.95 6.09 -2.20
CA GLU A 53 0.02 7.12 -1.87
C GLU A 53 1.33 6.87 -2.60
N VAL A 54 2.02 7.93 -2.95
CA VAL A 54 3.43 7.89 -3.32
C VAL A 54 4.20 8.83 -2.43
N VAL A 55 5.26 8.34 -1.79
CA VAL A 55 6.21 9.15 -1.04
C VAL A 55 7.51 9.32 -1.83
N SER A 56 8.15 10.47 -1.69
CA SER A 56 9.49 10.74 -2.25
C SER A 56 10.39 11.38 -1.20
N PRO A 57 11.69 10.99 -1.13
CA PRO A 57 12.63 11.61 -0.20
C PRO A 57 12.92 13.07 -0.61
N GLN A 58 12.85 13.97 0.36
CA GLN A 58 13.26 15.39 0.23
C GLN A 58 14.59 15.69 0.93
N ALA A 59 15.09 14.75 1.74
CA ALA A 59 16.34 14.90 2.47
C ALA A 59 17.17 13.62 2.35
N PRO A 60 18.50 13.71 2.43
CA PRO A 60 19.37 12.54 2.43
C PRO A 60 19.20 11.72 3.71
N GLY A 61 19.46 10.42 3.62
CA GLY A 61 19.44 9.51 4.76
C GLY A 61 18.06 9.09 5.25
N THR A 62 16.98 9.38 4.50
CA THR A 62 15.63 8.93 4.83
C THR A 62 15.46 7.41 4.72
N THR A 63 14.45 6.85 5.38
CA THR A 63 14.09 5.44 5.23
C THR A 63 13.66 5.13 3.79
N ALA A 64 12.95 6.05 3.15
CA ALA A 64 12.54 5.94 1.76
C ALA A 64 13.75 5.89 0.81
N GLU A 65 14.73 6.78 0.98
CA GLU A 65 15.96 6.77 0.17
C GLU A 65 16.74 5.45 0.31
N ARG A 66 16.89 4.95 1.54
CA ARG A 66 17.53 3.66 1.79
C ARG A 66 16.80 2.50 1.12
N LEU A 67 15.45 2.53 1.11
CA LEU A 67 14.65 1.51 0.44
C LEU A 67 14.82 1.58 -1.08
N LEU A 68 14.76 2.77 -1.68
CA LEU A 68 15.03 2.99 -3.10
C LEU A 68 16.40 2.45 -3.50
N GLY A 69 17.44 2.71 -2.69
CA GLY A 69 18.79 2.19 -2.92
C GLY A 69 18.85 0.66 -2.81
N LYS A 70 18.27 0.08 -1.75
CA LYS A 70 18.25 -1.37 -1.53
C LYS A 70 17.51 -2.13 -2.63
N ARG A 71 16.41 -1.57 -3.13
CA ARG A 71 15.57 -2.22 -4.15
C ARG A 71 15.98 -1.86 -5.59
N GLY A 72 16.95 -1.00 -5.77
CA GLY A 72 17.44 -0.58 -7.09
C GLY A 72 16.46 0.31 -7.86
N GLY A 73 15.54 1.00 -7.19
CA GLY A 73 14.54 1.89 -7.79
C GLY A 73 13.24 1.96 -7.03
N ASP A 74 12.24 2.57 -7.64
CA ASP A 74 10.91 2.79 -7.11
C ASP A 74 10.21 1.47 -6.74
N GLY A 75 9.25 1.50 -5.83
CA GLY A 75 8.55 0.27 -5.43
C GLY A 75 7.55 0.45 -4.29
N GLY A 76 7.03 -0.68 -3.79
CA GLY A 76 6.12 -0.70 -2.65
C GLY A 76 6.80 -0.32 -1.34
N TYR A 77 6.09 0.42 -0.49
CA TYR A 77 6.60 0.99 0.76
C TYR A 77 5.81 0.55 1.99
N MET A 78 4.48 0.78 1.99
CA MET A 78 3.63 0.48 3.15
C MET A 78 2.32 -0.18 2.72
N VAL A 79 1.79 -1.00 3.63
CA VAL A 79 0.40 -1.47 3.63
C VAL A 79 -0.28 -0.88 4.87
N ILE A 80 -1.42 -0.22 4.69
CA ILE A 80 -2.13 0.47 5.78
C ILE A 80 -3.52 -0.14 5.91
N LEU A 81 -3.76 -0.75 7.07
CA LEU A 81 -5.00 -1.43 7.41
C LEU A 81 -5.77 -0.61 8.43
N GLN A 82 -7.07 -0.47 8.23
CA GLN A 82 -7.95 0.17 9.19
C GLN A 82 -8.67 -0.87 10.04
N VAL A 83 -8.68 -0.63 11.37
CA VAL A 83 -9.36 -1.46 12.38
C VAL A 83 -10.33 -0.60 13.21
N ASP A 84 -11.28 -1.26 13.85
CA ASP A 84 -12.18 -0.60 14.80
C ASP A 84 -11.60 -0.63 16.22
N ASP A 85 -10.93 -1.73 16.60
CA ASP A 85 -10.26 -1.91 17.90
C ASP A 85 -8.73 -1.91 17.72
N LEU A 86 -8.14 -0.71 17.89
CA LEU A 86 -6.70 -0.53 17.78
C LEU A 86 -5.95 -1.06 19.01
N ASP A 87 -6.56 -1.07 20.18
CA ASP A 87 -5.91 -1.55 21.40
C ASP A 87 -5.72 -3.07 21.37
N ALA A 88 -6.73 -3.81 20.89
CA ALA A 88 -6.60 -5.24 20.63
C ALA A 88 -5.57 -5.54 19.52
N ALA A 89 -5.50 -4.71 18.48
CA ALA A 89 -4.48 -4.86 17.44
C ALA A 89 -3.07 -4.63 18.00
N ARG A 90 -2.86 -3.59 18.80
CA ARG A 90 -1.60 -3.30 19.48
C ARG A 90 -1.18 -4.40 20.45
N ALA A 91 -2.14 -5.03 21.13
CA ALA A 91 -1.86 -6.20 21.98
C ALA A 91 -1.26 -7.33 21.15
N ARG A 92 -1.88 -7.69 20.01
CA ARG A 92 -1.33 -8.72 19.10
C ARG A 92 0.07 -8.38 18.58
N VAL A 93 0.33 -7.12 18.23
CA VAL A 93 1.68 -6.66 17.81
C VAL A 93 2.71 -6.94 18.89
N ARG A 94 2.39 -6.61 20.17
CA ARG A 94 3.27 -6.89 21.31
C ARG A 94 3.48 -8.39 21.53
N ASP A 95 2.39 -9.16 21.49
CA ASP A 95 2.41 -10.62 21.71
C ASP A 95 3.20 -11.35 20.62
N ALA A 96 3.17 -10.83 19.39
CA ALA A 96 3.98 -11.30 18.26
C ALA A 96 5.45 -10.86 18.35
N GLY A 97 5.84 -10.05 19.33
CA GLY A 97 7.19 -9.52 19.50
C GLY A 97 7.62 -8.56 18.37
N ALA A 98 6.68 -7.96 17.66
CA ALA A 98 6.98 -7.04 16.58
C ALA A 98 7.20 -5.62 17.12
N ARG A 99 8.26 -4.95 16.64
CA ARG A 99 8.61 -3.59 17.08
C ARG A 99 7.70 -2.55 16.44
N VAL A 100 7.24 -1.62 17.26
CA VAL A 100 6.61 -0.38 16.81
C VAL A 100 7.70 0.64 16.48
N VAL A 101 7.66 1.25 15.29
CA VAL A 101 8.64 2.25 14.83
C VAL A 101 8.11 3.67 14.90
N ASP A 102 6.79 3.84 14.83
CA ASP A 102 6.10 5.11 15.07
C ASP A 102 4.66 4.86 15.51
N GLN A 103 4.11 5.77 16.29
CA GLN A 103 2.76 5.69 16.82
C GLN A 103 2.21 7.08 17.04
N ILE A 104 0.94 7.29 16.68
CA ILE A 104 0.20 8.51 17.01
C ILE A 104 -1.12 8.13 17.66
N ASP A 105 -1.46 8.89 18.70
CA ASP A 105 -2.76 8.86 19.35
C ASP A 105 -3.29 10.29 19.41
N ARG A 106 -4.32 10.58 18.60
CA ARG A 106 -5.04 11.85 18.58
C ARG A 106 -6.53 11.61 18.69
N ASP A 107 -7.27 12.64 19.06
CA ASP A 107 -8.72 12.57 19.01
C ASP A 107 -9.21 12.30 17.58
N GLY A 108 -9.93 11.21 17.40
CA GLY A 108 -10.47 10.78 16.12
C GLY A 108 -9.50 10.10 15.16
N ALA A 109 -8.18 10.08 15.40
CA ALA A 109 -7.21 9.43 14.51
C ALA A 109 -6.02 8.83 15.27
N ALA A 110 -5.71 7.57 15.03
CA ALA A 110 -4.56 6.90 15.65
C ALA A 110 -3.96 5.90 14.69
N PHE A 111 -2.64 5.72 14.75
CA PHE A 111 -1.95 4.68 14.01
C PHE A 111 -0.82 4.02 14.82
N THR A 112 -0.37 2.88 14.32
CA THR A 112 0.79 2.15 14.82
C THR A 112 1.55 1.58 13.64
N HIS A 113 2.77 2.05 13.39
CA HIS A 113 3.65 1.55 12.35
C HIS A 113 4.54 0.42 12.89
N ILE A 114 4.56 -0.71 12.20
CA ILE A 114 5.27 -1.92 12.59
C ILE A 114 6.51 -2.09 11.72
N HIS A 115 7.63 -2.45 12.38
CA HIS A 115 8.93 -2.55 11.73
C HIS A 115 8.95 -3.65 10.65
N PRO A 116 9.32 -3.35 9.39
CA PRO A 116 9.25 -4.30 8.28
C PRO A 116 10.18 -5.51 8.42
N LYS A 117 11.26 -5.43 9.23
CA LYS A 117 12.12 -6.60 9.49
C LYS A 117 11.47 -7.65 10.39
N ASP A 118 10.46 -7.27 11.17
CA ASP A 118 9.84 -8.19 12.14
C ASP A 118 8.67 -8.96 11.52
N ILE A 119 7.98 -8.36 10.54
CA ILE A 119 6.86 -9.00 9.84
C ILE A 119 7.21 -9.42 8.41
N GLY A 120 8.19 -8.77 7.78
CA GLY A 120 8.60 -8.97 6.40
C GLY A 120 7.81 -8.12 5.40
N GLY A 121 8.44 -7.82 4.29
CA GLY A 121 7.84 -7.23 3.09
C GLY A 121 7.71 -5.72 3.10
N ALA A 122 6.93 -5.13 3.97
CA ALA A 122 6.61 -3.71 3.98
C ALA A 122 6.50 -3.16 5.41
N ILE A 123 6.48 -1.85 5.56
CA ILE A 123 5.96 -1.23 6.78
C ILE A 123 4.46 -1.51 6.81
N LEU A 124 3.98 -2.15 7.88
CA LEU A 124 2.55 -2.29 8.12
C LEU A 124 2.11 -1.15 9.04
N SER A 125 1.09 -0.43 8.65
CA SER A 125 0.38 0.47 9.55
C SER A 125 -0.98 -0.12 9.92
N ILE A 126 -1.34 -0.03 11.19
CA ILE A 126 -2.68 -0.37 11.69
C ILE A 126 -3.28 0.91 12.26
N ASP A 127 -4.35 1.36 11.66
CA ASP A 127 -4.94 2.68 11.89
C ASP A 127 -6.38 2.58 12.39
N ARG A 128 -6.79 3.52 13.20
CA ARG A 128 -8.17 3.73 13.61
C ARG A 128 -8.60 5.15 13.32
N MET A 129 -9.79 5.32 12.74
CA MET A 129 -10.47 6.62 12.58
C MET A 129 -11.81 6.62 13.28
N ILE A 130 -12.18 7.75 13.87
CA ILE A 130 -13.49 8.01 14.46
C ILE A 130 -14.01 9.33 13.88
N PRO A 131 -15.11 9.31 13.12
CA PRO A 131 -15.86 8.13 12.65
C PRO A 131 -15.04 7.26 11.68
N ARG A 132 -15.45 5.99 11.52
CA ARG A 132 -14.74 4.96 10.73
C ARG A 132 -14.53 5.34 9.27
N GLU A 133 -15.46 6.08 8.68
CA GLU A 133 -15.42 6.52 7.28
C GLU A 133 -14.39 7.61 7.02
N ARG A 134 -14.08 8.40 8.05
CA ARG A 134 -13.06 9.45 7.98
C ARG A 134 -11.72 8.83 7.62
N TRP A 135 -10.96 9.54 6.81
CA TRP A 135 -9.58 9.20 6.52
C TRP A 135 -8.74 10.48 6.52
N GLU A 136 -8.16 10.79 7.66
CA GLU A 136 -7.45 12.05 7.88
C GLU A 136 -6.24 12.20 6.97
N TRP A 137 -5.59 11.06 6.67
CA TRP A 137 -4.41 11.01 5.80
C TRP A 137 -4.72 11.29 4.31
N GLY A 138 -5.95 11.22 3.90
CA GLY A 138 -6.42 11.57 2.55
C GLY A 138 -6.71 13.05 2.36
N GLY A 139 -6.57 13.86 3.42
CA GLY A 139 -6.89 15.28 3.41
C GLY A 139 -8.34 15.59 3.77
N PRO A 140 -8.65 16.87 4.06
CA PRO A 140 -9.96 17.27 4.60
C PRO A 140 -11.12 17.11 3.62
N HIS A 141 -10.87 17.15 2.31
CA HIS A 141 -11.89 17.18 1.25
C HIS A 141 -11.80 15.98 0.30
N TRP A 142 -11.14 14.90 0.68
CA TRP A 142 -10.92 13.77 -0.21
C TRP A 142 -12.21 13.20 -0.85
N THR A 143 -13.33 13.25 -0.12
CA THR A 143 -14.63 12.73 -0.61
C THR A 143 -15.18 13.50 -1.81
N GLU A 144 -14.84 14.79 -1.96
CA GLU A 144 -15.24 15.63 -3.09
C GLU A 144 -14.48 15.28 -4.37
N HIS A 145 -13.33 14.60 -4.21
CA HIS A 145 -12.41 14.25 -5.29
C HIS A 145 -12.45 12.77 -5.69
N VAL A 146 -13.32 11.98 -5.08
CA VAL A 146 -13.49 10.58 -5.46
C VAL A 146 -14.04 10.48 -6.88
N ARG A 147 -13.33 9.75 -7.73
CA ARG A 147 -13.75 9.38 -9.09
C ARG A 147 -13.78 7.87 -9.21
N THR A 148 -14.89 7.32 -9.63
CA THR A 148 -15.08 5.87 -9.76
C THR A 148 -15.45 5.43 -11.18
N ASP A 149 -15.24 6.31 -12.15
CA ASP A 149 -15.54 6.05 -13.57
C ASP A 149 -14.57 5.03 -14.19
N ILE A 150 -13.34 4.99 -13.70
CA ILE A 150 -12.30 4.06 -14.13
C ILE A 150 -11.91 3.14 -12.98
N SER A 151 -11.39 3.66 -11.88
CA SER A 151 -10.90 2.92 -10.72
C SER A 151 -11.87 3.00 -9.55
N VAL A 152 -12.21 1.87 -8.94
CA VAL A 152 -13.27 1.77 -7.93
C VAL A 152 -12.71 1.62 -6.51
N ALA A 153 -11.73 0.72 -6.31
CA ALA A 153 -11.10 0.50 -5.01
C ALA A 153 -9.78 -0.28 -5.18
N ILE A 154 -8.87 -0.16 -4.21
CA ILE A 154 -7.77 -1.10 -4.05
C ILE A 154 -8.30 -2.29 -3.25
N VAL A 155 -8.18 -3.50 -3.81
CA VAL A 155 -8.80 -4.70 -3.25
C VAL A 155 -7.80 -5.76 -2.80
N ALA A 156 -6.50 -5.61 -3.11
CA ALA A 156 -5.48 -6.49 -2.60
C ALA A 156 -4.13 -5.82 -2.48
N ALA A 157 -3.34 -6.27 -1.49
CA ALA A 157 -1.90 -6.04 -1.41
C ALA A 157 -1.17 -7.36 -1.71
N GLU A 158 -0.08 -7.32 -2.49
CA GLU A 158 0.72 -8.49 -2.80
C GLU A 158 2.14 -8.33 -2.26
N LEU A 159 2.47 -9.09 -1.24
CA LEU A 159 3.79 -9.17 -0.66
C LEU A 159 4.56 -10.31 -1.30
N GLN A 160 5.74 -10.03 -1.85
CA GLN A 160 6.63 -11.04 -2.36
C GLN A 160 7.71 -11.38 -1.32
N ALA A 161 8.11 -12.65 -1.23
CA ALA A 161 9.11 -13.12 -0.30
C ALA A 161 9.91 -14.30 -0.86
N GLU A 162 11.11 -14.52 -0.31
CA GLU A 162 11.86 -15.77 -0.53
C GLU A 162 11.13 -16.96 0.11
N ASP A 163 10.52 -16.74 1.29
CA ASP A 163 9.66 -17.70 1.98
C ASP A 163 8.29 -17.04 2.27
N PRO A 164 7.32 -17.15 1.32
CA PRO A 164 5.99 -16.58 1.47
C PRO A 164 5.21 -17.15 2.67
N GLY A 165 5.39 -18.43 2.99
CA GLY A 165 4.70 -19.08 4.11
C GLY A 165 5.15 -18.51 5.45
N ARG A 166 6.45 -18.33 5.65
CA ARG A 166 6.99 -17.69 6.85
C ARG A 166 6.49 -16.26 6.98
N MET A 167 6.47 -15.48 5.89
CA MET A 167 5.97 -14.11 5.91
C MET A 167 4.48 -14.09 6.24
N ALA A 168 3.67 -14.93 5.59
CA ALA A 168 2.23 -15.04 5.85
C ALA A 168 1.93 -15.37 7.31
N ASN A 169 2.66 -16.30 7.92
CA ASN A 169 2.49 -16.67 9.33
C ASN A 169 2.81 -15.49 10.28
N ARG A 170 3.83 -14.67 9.98
CA ARG A 170 4.14 -13.49 10.77
C ARG A 170 3.04 -12.43 10.67
N TRP A 171 2.55 -12.18 9.47
CA TRP A 171 1.41 -11.29 9.26
C TRP A 171 0.15 -11.81 9.95
N SER A 172 -0.12 -13.11 9.85
CA SER A 172 -1.25 -13.78 10.52
C SER A 172 -1.22 -13.56 12.04
N ALA A 173 -0.06 -13.73 12.68
CA ALA A 173 0.10 -13.50 14.13
C ALA A 173 -0.20 -12.04 14.52
N VAL A 174 0.32 -11.07 13.77
CA VAL A 174 0.10 -9.64 14.03
C VAL A 174 -1.35 -9.22 13.77
N LEU A 175 -1.95 -9.73 12.68
CA LEU A 175 -3.31 -9.34 12.28
C LEU A 175 -4.40 -10.10 13.05
N GLY A 176 -4.08 -11.27 13.63
CA GLY A 176 -5.07 -12.14 14.25
C GLY A 176 -6.04 -12.73 13.23
N ARG A 177 -5.58 -12.98 12.01
CA ARG A 177 -6.33 -13.58 10.90
C ARG A 177 -5.57 -14.77 10.35
N ALA A 178 -6.28 -15.84 9.99
CA ALA A 178 -5.64 -17.04 9.45
C ALA A 178 -4.96 -16.76 8.10
N ALA A 179 -3.78 -17.34 7.93
CA ALA A 179 -3.12 -17.39 6.62
C ALA A 179 -3.52 -18.74 5.96
N ASN A 180 -4.12 -18.64 4.77
CA ASN A 180 -4.61 -19.76 4.00
C ASN A 180 -3.64 -20.06 2.85
N LYS A 181 -3.27 -21.33 2.67
CA LYS A 181 -2.43 -21.74 1.54
C LYS A 181 -3.27 -21.80 0.26
N THR A 182 -2.71 -21.30 -0.84
CA THR A 182 -3.31 -21.32 -2.17
C THR A 182 -2.31 -21.88 -3.19
N ASP A 183 -2.73 -22.14 -4.41
CA ASP A 183 -1.84 -22.61 -5.49
C ASP A 183 -0.73 -21.59 -5.82
N GLY A 184 -0.99 -20.29 -5.62
CA GLY A 184 -0.05 -19.19 -5.90
C GLY A 184 0.83 -18.76 -4.73
N GLY A 185 0.61 -19.32 -3.52
CA GLY A 185 1.29 -18.90 -2.29
C GLY A 185 0.40 -18.97 -1.05
N TRP A 186 0.17 -17.84 -0.41
CA TRP A 186 -0.67 -17.72 0.79
C TRP A 186 -1.55 -16.47 0.71
N THR A 187 -2.70 -16.49 1.37
CA THR A 187 -3.60 -15.34 1.50
C THR A 187 -4.04 -15.13 2.94
N ILE A 188 -4.29 -13.89 3.30
CA ILE A 188 -5.02 -13.50 4.51
C ILE A 188 -6.24 -12.70 4.04
N ASP A 189 -7.43 -13.21 4.31
CA ASP A 189 -8.68 -12.53 3.96
C ASP A 189 -8.94 -11.38 4.94
N ILE A 190 -9.35 -10.24 4.41
CA ILE A 190 -9.78 -9.06 5.14
C ILE A 190 -11.18 -8.65 4.69
N ASP A 191 -11.82 -7.69 5.38
CA ASP A 191 -13.25 -7.45 5.21
C ASP A 191 -13.67 -7.05 3.77
N GLU A 192 -12.79 -6.40 3.01
CA GLU A 192 -13.08 -5.89 1.66
C GLU A 192 -11.94 -6.23 0.67
N GLY A 193 -11.30 -7.38 0.83
CA GLY A 193 -10.18 -7.79 -0.03
C GLY A 193 -9.25 -8.80 0.62
N GLU A 194 -8.01 -8.85 0.17
CA GLU A 194 -7.03 -9.82 0.62
C GLU A 194 -5.60 -9.29 0.68
N ILE A 195 -4.76 -9.95 1.46
CA ILE A 195 -3.31 -9.77 1.43
C ILE A 195 -2.72 -11.08 0.91
N ARG A 196 -2.02 -11.02 -0.23
CA ARG A 196 -1.35 -12.18 -0.83
C ARG A 196 0.12 -12.19 -0.50
N PHE A 197 0.67 -13.40 -0.34
CA PHE A 197 2.08 -13.66 -0.13
C PHE A 197 2.56 -14.63 -1.20
N VAL A 198 3.45 -14.15 -2.07
CA VAL A 198 3.91 -14.86 -3.26
C VAL A 198 5.43 -14.98 -3.30
N ALA A 199 5.96 -15.91 -4.09
CA ALA A 199 7.40 -16.02 -4.29
C ALA A 199 7.98 -14.76 -4.96
N ALA A 200 9.09 -14.24 -4.45
CA ALA A 200 9.82 -13.13 -5.07
C ALA A 200 10.36 -13.58 -6.44
N ARG A 201 10.02 -12.84 -7.51
CA ARG A 201 10.37 -13.18 -8.90
C ARG A 201 11.08 -12.06 -9.67
N ASP A 202 11.26 -10.91 -9.04
CA ASP A 202 11.84 -9.71 -9.65
C ASP A 202 13.32 -9.48 -9.26
N GLY A 203 13.92 -10.40 -8.51
CA GLY A 203 15.29 -10.28 -8.02
C GLY A 203 15.48 -9.22 -6.91
N ARG A 204 14.40 -8.57 -6.45
CA ARG A 204 14.43 -7.47 -5.48
C ARG A 204 14.24 -7.93 -4.03
N GLY A 205 14.07 -9.26 -3.80
CA GLY A 205 13.85 -9.87 -2.50
C GLY A 205 12.47 -9.55 -1.90
N ASP A 206 12.38 -9.68 -0.57
CA ASP A 206 11.15 -9.43 0.19
C ASP A 206 10.67 -7.99 0.04
N GLY A 207 9.37 -7.80 -0.20
CA GLY A 207 8.80 -6.46 -0.37
C GLY A 207 7.30 -6.45 -0.72
N LEU A 208 6.68 -5.28 -0.68
CA LEU A 208 5.40 -5.04 -1.34
C LEU A 208 5.68 -5.03 -2.85
N GLY A 209 5.29 -6.10 -3.51
CA GLY A 209 5.62 -6.35 -4.92
C GLY A 209 4.48 -5.99 -5.87
N GLY A 210 3.24 -5.89 -5.36
CA GLY A 210 2.08 -5.57 -6.17
C GLY A 210 0.84 -5.20 -5.37
N PHE A 211 -0.18 -4.76 -6.09
CA PHE A 211 -1.52 -4.49 -5.57
C PHE A 211 -2.56 -4.63 -6.68
N ASP A 212 -3.81 -4.87 -6.29
CA ASP A 212 -4.92 -4.97 -7.23
C ASP A 212 -5.85 -3.78 -7.09
N VAL A 213 -6.31 -3.28 -8.23
CA VAL A 213 -7.31 -2.22 -8.30
C VAL A 213 -8.56 -2.77 -9.02
N ALA A 214 -9.69 -2.74 -8.34
CA ALA A 214 -10.99 -2.97 -8.96
C ALA A 214 -11.29 -1.80 -9.90
N VAL A 215 -11.54 -2.11 -11.17
CA VAL A 215 -11.74 -1.12 -12.24
C VAL A 215 -12.97 -1.47 -13.09
N ARG A 216 -13.57 -0.49 -13.71
CA ARG A 216 -14.74 -0.67 -14.59
C ARG A 216 -14.41 -1.50 -15.84
N SER A 217 -13.23 -1.31 -16.39
CA SER A 217 -12.75 -2.01 -17.60
C SER A 217 -11.25 -2.32 -17.46
N PRO A 218 -10.87 -3.55 -17.09
CA PRO A 218 -9.46 -3.95 -17.03
C PRO A 218 -8.72 -3.75 -18.37
N SER A 219 -9.40 -4.01 -19.50
CA SER A 219 -8.81 -3.84 -20.83
C SER A 219 -8.50 -2.37 -21.16
N ASP A 220 -9.31 -1.42 -20.69
CA ASP A 220 -9.08 -0.01 -20.97
C ASP A 220 -7.96 0.55 -20.08
N VAL A 221 -7.88 0.13 -18.82
CA VAL A 221 -6.74 0.44 -17.95
C VAL A 221 -5.44 -0.12 -18.53
N GLN A 222 -5.47 -1.35 -19.07
CA GLN A 222 -4.33 -1.94 -19.77
C GLN A 222 -3.89 -1.13 -21.00
N LYS A 223 -4.86 -0.64 -21.82
CA LYS A 223 -4.57 0.24 -22.97
C LYS A 223 -3.94 1.56 -22.52
N ARG A 224 -4.46 2.18 -21.45
CA ARG A 224 -3.92 3.43 -20.87
C ARG A 224 -2.47 3.22 -20.44
N ALA A 225 -2.18 2.17 -19.67
CA ALA A 225 -0.84 1.85 -19.23
C ALA A 225 0.11 1.58 -20.40
N LYS A 226 -0.35 0.86 -21.43
CA LYS A 226 0.41 0.62 -22.67
C LYS A 226 0.76 1.91 -23.40
N ALA A 227 -0.20 2.83 -23.52
CA ALA A 227 0.00 4.12 -24.19
C ALA A 227 1.03 5.00 -23.47
N MET A 228 1.20 4.80 -22.14
CA MET A 228 2.19 5.49 -21.32
C MET A 228 3.54 4.73 -21.20
N GLY A 229 3.68 3.56 -21.85
CA GLY A 229 4.89 2.77 -21.77
C GLY A 229 5.11 2.07 -20.42
N LEU A 230 4.05 1.86 -19.65
CA LEU A 230 4.09 1.32 -18.28
C LEU A 230 3.83 -0.20 -18.21
N LEU A 231 4.09 -0.93 -19.28
CA LEU A 231 4.03 -2.38 -19.31
C LEU A 231 5.42 -3.00 -19.28
N ASP A 232 5.61 -4.02 -18.45
CA ASP A 232 6.81 -4.86 -18.52
C ASP A 232 6.77 -5.80 -19.75
N ALA A 233 7.84 -6.58 -19.94
CA ALA A 233 7.96 -7.51 -21.07
C ALA A 233 6.88 -8.62 -21.07
N LYS A 234 6.19 -8.83 -19.96
CA LYS A 234 5.09 -9.81 -19.81
C LYS A 234 3.71 -9.16 -19.94
N GLY A 235 3.65 -7.85 -20.16
CA GLY A 235 2.42 -7.10 -20.23
C GLY A 235 1.82 -6.73 -18.87
N THR A 236 2.58 -6.85 -17.78
CA THR A 236 2.15 -6.41 -16.45
C THR A 236 2.27 -4.90 -16.32
N ILE A 237 1.27 -4.25 -15.77
CA ILE A 237 1.33 -2.81 -15.48
C ILE A 237 2.28 -2.58 -14.31
N ILE A 238 3.24 -1.67 -14.49
CA ILE A 238 4.18 -1.25 -13.46
C ILE A 238 3.92 0.22 -13.15
N LEU A 239 3.47 0.51 -11.94
CA LEU A 239 3.29 1.88 -11.43
C LEU A 239 4.34 2.13 -10.35
N SER A 240 5.18 3.14 -10.55
CA SER A 240 6.26 3.48 -9.63
C SER A 240 7.00 2.24 -9.11
N GLY A 241 7.43 1.38 -10.04
CA GLY A 241 8.18 0.17 -9.77
C GLY A 241 7.42 -0.97 -9.08
N THR A 242 6.10 -0.89 -8.98
CA THR A 242 5.23 -1.89 -8.32
C THR A 242 4.22 -2.45 -9.31
N ARG A 243 4.02 -3.77 -9.30
CA ARG A 243 3.02 -4.42 -10.17
C ARG A 243 1.61 -3.95 -9.78
N MET A 244 0.84 -3.48 -10.73
CA MET A 244 -0.58 -3.21 -10.54
C MET A 244 -1.42 -4.14 -11.43
N ARG A 245 -2.35 -4.86 -10.82
CA ARG A 245 -3.29 -5.73 -11.53
C ARG A 245 -4.68 -5.10 -11.54
N PRO A 246 -5.22 -4.72 -12.72
CA PRO A 246 -6.60 -4.31 -12.83
C PRO A 246 -7.49 -5.56 -12.77
N VAL A 247 -8.48 -5.56 -11.87
CA VAL A 247 -9.51 -6.60 -11.76
C VAL A 247 -10.88 -5.98 -12.00
N ALA A 248 -11.82 -6.76 -12.54
CA ALA A 248 -13.18 -6.25 -12.75
C ALA A 248 -13.86 -5.91 -11.41
N ALA A 249 -14.54 -4.76 -11.35
CA ALA A 249 -15.30 -4.30 -10.18
C ALA A 249 -16.67 -4.97 -10.10
#